data_324745de04310db67f5d577897a5a4ef
#
_entry.id   324745de04310db67f5d577897a5a4ef
#
_cell.length_a   1.000
_cell.length_b   1.000
_cell.length_c   1.000
_cell.angle_alpha   90.00
_cell.angle_beta   90.00
_cell.angle_gamma   90.00
#
_symmetry.space_group_name_H-M   'P 1'
#
loop_
_entity.id
_entity.type
_entity.pdbx_description
1 polymer ?
#
loop_
_entity_poly.entity_id
_entity_poly.type
_entity_poly.pdbx_seq_one_letter_code
_entity_poly.pdbx_strand_id
1 'polypeptide(L)'
;LLNRNSAYVWWLAHDSVTSTSNWGSTTAGTTFAADVLPLTESFVGGVSHNSTFASGTGASALMTAYDLFENTDVYDVSLLVSGPVIVRANSSTTDTSVASHLVSLAESRKDCVVFLSPAANSVINQATNEVGLILADRTTFNSSYAFMDSGWKYTYDKYNDVYRWVPLNGDIAGLAA
;
A
#
# COMPACT_ATOMS: atom_id res chain seq x y z
N LEU A 1 -17.90 9.09 24.41
CA LEU A 1 -19.16 8.43 24.07
C LEU A 1 -18.98 7.53 22.84
N LEU A 2 -18.40 8.04 21.75
CA LEU A 2 -18.24 7.31 20.49
C LEU A 2 -17.44 6.01 20.70
N ASN A 3 -16.28 6.08 21.36
CA ASN A 3 -15.40 4.94 21.58
C ASN A 3 -15.98 3.88 22.54
N ARG A 4 -17.07 4.18 23.24
CA ARG A 4 -17.78 3.23 24.11
C ARG A 4 -18.94 2.54 23.42
N ASN A 5 -19.56 3.19 22.46
CA ASN A 5 -20.85 2.79 21.90
C ASN A 5 -20.77 2.32 20.45
N SER A 6 -19.64 2.52 19.78
CA SER A 6 -19.46 2.09 18.40
C SER A 6 -18.50 0.91 18.31
N ALA A 7 -18.91 -0.13 17.59
CA ALA A 7 -18.04 -1.26 17.22
C ALA A 7 -17.24 -0.99 15.92
N TYR A 8 -17.60 0.06 15.19
CA TYR A 8 -17.08 0.29 13.83
C TYR A 8 -16.32 1.60 13.67
N VAL A 9 -16.60 2.59 14.53
CA VAL A 9 -16.00 3.92 14.43
C VAL A 9 -15.36 4.29 15.76
N TRP A 10 -14.08 4.63 15.72
CA TRP A 10 -13.29 5.01 16.88
C TRP A 10 -12.69 6.39 16.67
N TRP A 11 -12.84 7.21 17.67
CA TRP A 11 -12.20 8.53 17.72
C TRP A 11 -10.77 8.35 18.21
N LEU A 12 -9.80 8.64 17.37
CA LEU A 12 -8.39 8.49 17.71
C LEU A 12 -7.81 9.78 18.26
N ALA A 13 -7.98 10.86 17.53
CA ALA A 13 -7.48 12.19 17.88
C ALA A 13 -8.23 13.25 17.07
N HIS A 14 -8.17 14.46 17.52
CA HIS A 14 -8.59 15.62 16.73
C HIS A 14 -7.43 16.62 16.66
N ASP A 15 -7.43 17.41 15.62
CA ASP A 15 -6.46 18.47 15.47
C ASP A 15 -6.73 19.63 16.41
N SER A 16 -5.73 20.48 16.62
CA SER A 16 -5.88 21.66 17.43
C SER A 16 -7.05 22.53 16.94
N VAL A 17 -7.81 23.08 17.84
CA VAL A 17 -8.93 24.00 17.55
C VAL A 17 -8.54 25.24 16.72
N THR A 18 -7.26 25.47 16.54
CA THR A 18 -6.72 26.53 15.68
C THR A 18 -6.54 26.11 14.23
N SER A 19 -6.64 24.83 13.93
CA SER A 19 -6.54 24.32 12.54
C SER A 19 -7.91 24.30 11.90
N THR A 20 -8.07 25.07 10.84
CA THR A 20 -9.33 25.16 10.09
C THR A 20 -9.44 24.13 8.97
N SER A 21 -8.39 23.35 8.72
CA SER A 21 -8.33 22.50 7.53
C SER A 21 -8.78 21.05 7.74
N ASN A 22 -8.83 20.58 9.00
CA ASN A 22 -9.04 19.15 9.27
C ASN A 22 -10.43 18.80 9.80
N TRP A 23 -11.29 19.79 10.01
CA TRP A 23 -12.61 19.60 10.61
C TRP A 23 -13.78 19.93 9.67
N GLY A 24 -13.51 20.35 8.47
CA GLY A 24 -14.50 20.99 7.61
C GLY A 24 -14.69 22.48 7.97
N SER A 25 -15.36 23.19 7.10
CA SER A 25 -15.51 24.66 7.22
C SER A 25 -16.40 25.09 8.39
N THR A 26 -17.29 24.23 8.84
CA THR A 26 -18.30 24.56 9.85
C THR A 26 -17.81 24.30 11.28
N THR A 27 -16.98 23.28 11.48
CA THR A 27 -16.50 22.87 12.80
C THR A 27 -15.11 23.42 13.13
N ALA A 28 -14.39 23.88 12.12
CA ALA A 28 -13.06 24.42 12.29
C ALA A 28 -13.07 25.70 13.16
N GLY A 29 -12.36 25.66 14.29
CA GLY A 29 -12.28 26.76 15.22
C GLY A 29 -13.50 26.95 16.15
N THR A 30 -14.51 26.09 16.08
CA THR A 30 -15.65 26.07 17.01
C THR A 30 -15.51 24.97 18.05
N THR A 31 -16.10 25.17 19.21
CA THR A 31 -16.22 24.11 20.21
C THR A 31 -17.44 23.25 19.90
N PHE A 32 -17.38 21.94 20.18
CA PHE A 32 -18.51 21.02 19.97
C PHE A 32 -19.79 21.45 20.69
N ALA A 33 -19.70 22.29 21.70
CA ALA A 33 -20.85 22.85 22.42
C ALA A 33 -21.65 23.87 21.60
N ALA A 34 -21.09 24.38 20.50
CA ALA A 34 -21.75 25.35 19.63
C ALA A 34 -22.51 24.72 18.45
N ASP A 35 -22.32 23.42 18.20
CA ASP A 35 -23.00 22.69 17.13
C ASP A 35 -24.40 22.24 17.61
N VAL A 36 -25.38 23.07 17.34
CA VAL A 36 -26.78 22.86 17.76
C VAL A 36 -27.58 22.05 16.74
N LEU A 37 -27.03 21.85 15.55
CA LEU A 37 -27.69 21.15 14.43
C LEU A 37 -26.86 19.93 14.00
N PRO A 38 -27.51 18.88 13.50
CA PRO A 38 -26.80 17.75 12.92
C PRO A 38 -25.93 18.25 11.74
N LEU A 39 -24.63 18.10 11.90
CA LEU A 39 -23.65 18.45 10.87
C LEU A 39 -23.49 17.29 9.91
N THR A 40 -23.71 17.54 8.63
CA THR A 40 -23.41 16.62 7.55
C THR A 40 -22.26 17.19 6.74
N GLU A 41 -21.07 16.61 6.95
CA GLU A 41 -19.84 17.02 6.26
C GLU A 41 -19.23 15.82 5.55
N SER A 42 -18.61 16.06 4.41
CA SER A 42 -17.77 15.06 3.75
C SER A 42 -16.39 15.00 4.42
N PHE A 43 -15.83 13.80 4.51
CA PHE A 43 -14.43 13.67 4.93
C PHE A 43 -13.53 14.43 3.96
N VAL A 44 -12.69 15.32 4.49
CA VAL A 44 -11.72 16.12 3.72
C VAL A 44 -10.30 15.79 4.16
N GLY A 45 -9.33 16.11 3.32
CA GLY A 45 -7.91 15.85 3.62
C GLY A 45 -7.46 14.41 3.39
N GLY A 46 -8.31 13.55 2.85
CA GLY A 46 -7.89 12.22 2.38
C GLY A 46 -6.90 12.35 1.22
N VAL A 47 -5.79 11.66 1.32
CA VAL A 47 -4.77 11.62 0.25
C VAL A 47 -4.69 10.20 -0.30
N SER A 48 -4.84 10.08 -1.62
CA SER A 48 -4.63 8.81 -2.31
C SER A 48 -3.15 8.68 -2.69
N HIS A 49 -2.50 7.67 -2.15
CA HIS A 49 -1.11 7.35 -2.48
C HIS A 49 -0.97 6.28 -3.58
N ASN A 50 -2.03 5.98 -4.33
CA ASN A 50 -2.04 4.89 -5.33
C ASN A 50 -0.90 4.96 -6.36
N SER A 51 -0.40 6.15 -6.67
CA SER A 51 0.73 6.35 -7.57
C SER A 51 2.07 6.54 -6.85
N THR A 52 2.08 6.61 -5.51
CA THR A 52 3.26 6.96 -4.71
C THR A 52 3.57 5.96 -3.60
N PHE A 53 2.89 4.81 -3.56
CA PHE A 53 3.17 3.77 -2.56
C PHE A 53 4.59 3.22 -2.62
N ALA A 54 5.24 3.30 -3.75
CA ALA A 54 6.61 2.82 -3.92
C ALA A 54 7.67 3.90 -3.73
N SER A 55 7.30 5.16 -3.54
CA SER A 55 8.25 6.27 -3.37
C SER A 55 7.75 7.36 -2.43
N GLY A 56 8.67 8.11 -1.84
CA GLY A 56 8.38 9.25 -0.98
C GLY A 56 7.63 8.90 0.30
N THR A 57 6.74 9.78 0.74
CA THR A 57 6.01 9.67 2.03
C THR A 57 5.09 8.43 2.05
N GLY A 58 4.50 8.06 0.92
CA GLY A 58 3.65 6.88 0.83
C GLY A 58 4.45 5.59 1.05
N ALA A 59 5.65 5.49 0.48
CA ALA A 59 6.55 4.37 0.68
C ALA A 59 6.98 4.24 2.15
N SER A 60 7.37 5.35 2.78
CA SER A 60 7.77 5.36 4.20
C SER A 60 6.63 4.92 5.11
N ALA A 61 5.41 5.41 4.86
CA ALA A 61 4.24 5.01 5.63
C ALA A 61 3.91 3.52 5.46
N LEU A 62 4.07 3.00 4.25
CA LEU A 62 3.84 1.59 3.96
C LEU A 62 4.90 0.70 4.63
N MET A 63 6.16 1.07 4.59
CA MET A 63 7.24 0.36 5.30
C MET A 63 6.97 0.32 6.81
N THR A 64 6.63 1.47 7.42
CA THR A 64 6.26 1.54 8.85
C THR A 64 5.05 0.65 9.18
N ALA A 65 4.09 0.55 8.27
CA ALA A 65 2.93 -0.34 8.48
C ALA A 65 3.33 -1.83 8.45
N TYR A 66 4.26 -2.22 7.59
CA TYR A 66 4.78 -3.59 7.56
C TYR A 66 5.67 -3.92 8.77
N ASP A 67 6.39 -2.94 9.34
CA ASP A 67 7.20 -3.12 10.55
C ASP A 67 6.35 -3.55 11.77
N LEU A 68 5.06 -3.25 11.77
CA LEU A 68 4.14 -3.75 12.81
C LEU A 68 4.07 -5.28 12.85
N PHE A 69 4.39 -5.95 11.74
CA PHE A 69 4.41 -7.41 11.65
C PHE A 69 5.80 -8.02 11.89
N GLU A 70 6.78 -7.24 12.32
CA GLU A 70 8.14 -7.73 12.58
C GLU A 70 8.17 -8.75 13.73
N ASN A 71 7.31 -8.57 14.72
CA ASN A 71 7.28 -9.42 15.90
C ASN A 71 6.55 -10.75 15.61
N THR A 72 7.32 -11.84 15.55
CA THR A 72 6.84 -13.19 15.30
C THR A 72 6.04 -13.77 16.46
N ASP A 73 6.23 -13.28 17.68
CA ASP A 73 5.50 -13.77 18.86
C ASP A 73 4.07 -13.23 18.92
N VAL A 74 3.80 -12.13 18.23
CA VAL A 74 2.48 -11.47 18.23
C VAL A 74 1.65 -11.82 17.00
N TYR A 75 2.31 -11.92 15.83
CA TYR A 75 1.63 -12.13 14.56
C TYR A 75 2.20 -13.34 13.82
N ASP A 76 1.33 -14.31 13.57
CA ASP A 76 1.62 -15.45 12.69
C ASP A 76 1.28 -15.08 11.25
N VAL A 77 2.30 -14.81 10.44
CA VAL A 77 2.17 -14.38 9.05
C VAL A 77 3.03 -15.30 8.19
N SER A 78 2.42 -16.02 7.26
CA SER A 78 3.12 -16.92 6.35
C SER A 78 3.37 -16.30 4.98
N LEU A 79 2.49 -15.40 4.50
CA LEU A 79 2.56 -14.81 3.18
C LEU A 79 2.48 -13.28 3.27
N LEU A 80 3.42 -12.60 2.65
CA LEU A 80 3.43 -11.14 2.50
C LEU A 80 3.19 -10.79 1.03
N VAL A 81 2.10 -10.09 0.76
CA VAL A 81 1.74 -9.64 -0.59
C VAL A 81 2.06 -8.17 -0.73
N SER A 82 2.95 -7.85 -1.65
CA SER A 82 3.49 -6.49 -1.76
C SER A 82 2.57 -5.50 -2.50
N GLY A 83 1.72 -5.98 -3.40
CA GLY A 83 1.04 -5.11 -4.35
C GLY A 83 2.02 -4.46 -5.35
N PRO A 84 1.72 -3.28 -5.91
CA PRO A 84 2.53 -2.62 -6.94
C PRO A 84 3.66 -1.77 -6.35
N VAL A 85 4.56 -2.35 -5.57
CA VAL A 85 5.61 -1.60 -4.83
C VAL A 85 6.91 -1.42 -5.60
N ILE A 86 7.08 -2.05 -6.75
CA ILE A 86 8.21 -1.79 -7.65
C ILE A 86 7.75 -0.80 -8.70
N VAL A 87 8.41 0.35 -8.77
CA VAL A 87 8.08 1.42 -9.71
C VAL A 87 9.30 1.77 -10.55
N ARG A 88 9.11 1.75 -11.85
CA ARG A 88 10.11 2.17 -12.83
C ARG A 88 9.71 3.51 -13.43
N ALA A 89 10.51 4.53 -13.18
CA ALA A 89 10.27 5.87 -13.74
C ALA A 89 10.62 5.94 -15.24
N ASN A 90 11.68 5.22 -15.63
CA ASN A 90 12.13 5.10 -17.01
C ASN A 90 12.90 3.79 -17.21
N SER A 91 13.49 3.55 -18.36
CA SER A 91 14.22 2.31 -18.68
C SER A 91 15.42 2.03 -17.77
N SER A 92 15.93 3.02 -17.05
CA SER A 92 17.14 2.88 -16.22
C SER A 92 16.91 3.12 -14.72
N THR A 93 15.81 3.75 -14.34
CA THR A 93 15.56 4.12 -12.93
C THR A 93 14.38 3.34 -12.38
N THR A 94 14.66 2.45 -11.42
CA THR A 94 13.67 1.64 -10.71
C THR A 94 13.75 1.95 -9.22
N ASP A 95 12.62 2.23 -8.60
CA ASP A 95 12.50 2.31 -7.16
C ASP A 95 12.00 0.96 -6.60
N THR A 96 12.81 0.35 -5.79
CA THR A 96 12.57 -0.95 -5.15
C THR A 96 12.63 -0.85 -3.63
N SER A 97 12.62 0.35 -3.05
CA SER A 97 12.85 0.57 -1.62
C SER A 97 11.87 -0.20 -0.74
N VAL A 98 10.58 -0.14 -1.05
CA VAL A 98 9.54 -0.89 -0.31
C VAL A 98 9.71 -2.39 -0.49
N ALA A 99 9.96 -2.85 -1.72
CA ALA A 99 10.16 -4.28 -1.99
C ALA A 99 11.39 -4.82 -1.25
N SER A 100 12.49 -4.07 -1.25
CA SER A 100 13.70 -4.44 -0.51
C SER A 100 13.45 -4.48 1.00
N HIS A 101 12.69 -3.55 1.53
CA HIS A 101 12.28 -3.54 2.94
C HIS A 101 11.46 -4.78 3.31
N LEU A 102 10.48 -5.15 2.48
CA LEU A 102 9.68 -6.37 2.68
C LEU A 102 10.52 -7.64 2.64
N VAL A 103 11.48 -7.71 1.73
CA VAL A 103 12.41 -8.85 1.66
C VAL A 103 13.25 -8.93 2.93
N SER A 104 13.80 -7.80 3.40
CA SER A 104 14.56 -7.74 4.65
C SER A 104 13.72 -8.14 5.86
N LEU A 105 12.45 -7.74 5.90
CA LEU A 105 11.51 -8.16 6.93
C LEU A 105 11.30 -9.68 6.92
N ALA A 106 11.09 -10.29 5.76
CA ALA A 106 10.94 -11.74 5.66
C ALA A 106 12.23 -12.49 6.02
N GLU A 107 13.39 -11.96 5.66
CA GLU A 107 14.70 -12.52 6.05
C GLU A 107 14.94 -12.44 7.56
N SER A 108 14.46 -11.40 8.21
CA SER A 108 14.50 -11.27 9.68
C SER A 108 13.57 -12.28 10.36
N ARG A 109 12.33 -12.36 9.90
CA ARG A 109 11.30 -13.26 10.45
C ARG A 109 11.60 -14.74 10.18
N LYS A 110 11.96 -15.11 8.96
CA LYS A 110 12.25 -16.49 8.50
C LYS A 110 11.04 -17.46 8.51
N ASP A 111 9.85 -16.97 8.78
CA ASP A 111 8.60 -17.73 8.85
C ASP A 111 7.61 -17.36 7.75
N CYS A 112 7.95 -16.40 6.91
CA CYS A 112 7.09 -15.92 5.83
C CYS A 112 7.84 -15.77 4.50
N VAL A 113 7.07 -15.69 3.42
CA VAL A 113 7.55 -15.46 2.05
C VAL A 113 6.90 -14.22 1.47
N VAL A 114 7.69 -13.37 0.83
CA VAL A 114 7.22 -12.18 0.12
C VAL A 114 6.93 -12.49 -1.34
N PHE A 115 5.77 -12.07 -1.81
CA PHE A 115 5.37 -12.14 -3.21
C PHE A 115 5.47 -10.76 -3.85
N LEU A 116 6.30 -10.65 -4.87
CA LEU A 116 6.61 -9.42 -5.61
C LEU A 116 6.15 -9.55 -7.06
N SER A 117 5.74 -8.44 -7.65
CA SER A 117 5.54 -8.31 -9.10
C SER A 117 6.47 -7.25 -9.67
N PRO A 118 6.91 -7.38 -10.93
CA PRO A 118 7.73 -6.37 -11.58
C PRO A 118 6.98 -5.04 -11.71
N ALA A 119 7.71 -3.97 -12.03
CA ALA A 119 7.09 -2.67 -12.26
C ALA A 119 6.08 -2.74 -13.41
N ALA A 120 4.97 -2.03 -13.28
CA ALA A 120 3.93 -1.98 -14.32
C ALA A 120 4.53 -1.60 -15.69
N ASN A 121 5.42 -0.60 -15.71
CA ASN A 121 6.08 -0.14 -16.93
C ASN A 121 7.09 -1.13 -17.51
N SER A 122 7.45 -2.19 -16.79
CA SER A 122 8.31 -3.26 -17.29
C SER A 122 7.54 -4.32 -18.08
N VAL A 123 6.22 -4.38 -17.90
CA VAL A 123 5.34 -5.39 -18.50
C VAL A 123 4.31 -4.77 -19.44
N ILE A 124 3.60 -3.74 -18.97
CA ILE A 124 2.47 -3.17 -19.70
C ILE A 124 2.97 -2.36 -20.89
N ASN A 125 2.48 -2.71 -22.08
CA ASN A 125 2.86 -2.07 -23.35
C ASN A 125 4.35 -2.18 -23.74
N GLN A 126 5.06 -3.20 -23.24
CA GLN A 126 6.45 -3.47 -23.56
C GLN A 126 6.55 -4.52 -24.69
N ALA A 127 6.56 -4.06 -25.94
CA ALA A 127 6.57 -4.97 -27.11
C ALA A 127 7.92 -5.63 -27.38
N THR A 128 9.03 -5.06 -26.93
CA THR A 128 10.37 -5.48 -27.42
C THR A 128 11.40 -5.76 -26.32
N ASN A 129 11.20 -5.30 -25.08
CA ASN A 129 12.21 -5.41 -24.03
C ASN A 129 11.65 -5.84 -22.67
N GLU A 130 10.48 -6.43 -22.66
CA GLU A 130 9.81 -6.87 -21.43
C GLU A 130 10.71 -7.74 -20.55
N VAL A 131 11.29 -8.79 -21.12
CA VAL A 131 12.16 -9.73 -20.39
C VAL A 131 13.38 -9.02 -19.80
N GLY A 132 14.01 -8.13 -20.56
CA GLY A 132 15.17 -7.37 -20.06
C GLY A 132 14.82 -6.45 -18.90
N LEU A 133 13.66 -5.82 -18.92
CA LEU A 133 13.18 -4.95 -17.86
C LEU A 133 12.77 -5.74 -16.61
N ILE A 134 12.08 -6.86 -16.75
CA ILE A 134 11.72 -7.77 -15.64
C ILE A 134 12.99 -8.31 -14.97
N LEU A 135 13.98 -8.74 -15.76
CA LEU A 135 15.27 -9.19 -15.22
C LEU A 135 15.99 -8.07 -14.47
N ALA A 136 15.94 -6.85 -14.97
CA ALA A 136 16.51 -5.69 -14.29
C ALA A 136 15.79 -5.38 -12.97
N ASP A 137 14.47 -5.50 -12.92
CA ASP A 137 13.69 -5.34 -11.68
C ASP A 137 14.08 -6.43 -10.65
N ARG A 138 14.34 -7.66 -11.12
CA ARG A 138 14.73 -8.79 -10.28
C ARG A 138 16.15 -8.71 -9.72
N THR A 139 17.09 -8.08 -10.42
CA THR A 139 18.52 -8.10 -10.03
C THR A 139 18.78 -7.53 -8.65
N THR A 140 17.89 -6.74 -8.10
CA THR A 140 17.98 -6.17 -6.76
C THR A 140 17.69 -7.21 -5.66
N PHE A 141 17.04 -8.32 -6.00
CA PHE A 141 16.57 -9.31 -5.03
C PHE A 141 17.31 -10.65 -5.20
N ASN A 142 17.97 -11.09 -4.14
CA ASN A 142 18.62 -12.41 -4.07
C ASN A 142 18.34 -13.02 -2.70
N SER A 143 17.12 -13.51 -2.51
CA SER A 143 16.65 -14.05 -1.24
C SER A 143 15.82 -15.32 -1.47
N SER A 144 15.97 -16.30 -0.59
CA SER A 144 15.13 -17.50 -0.56
C SER A 144 13.74 -17.23 0.05
N TYR A 145 13.53 -16.07 0.65
CA TYR A 145 12.26 -15.63 1.24
C TYR A 145 11.45 -14.72 0.33
N ALA A 146 11.89 -14.53 -0.91
CA ALA A 146 11.19 -13.71 -1.88
C ALA A 146 10.85 -14.51 -3.14
N PHE A 147 9.62 -14.40 -3.58
CA PHE A 147 9.15 -14.90 -4.85
C PHE A 147 8.72 -13.73 -5.73
N MET A 148 9.23 -13.67 -6.96
CA MET A 148 8.84 -12.65 -7.93
C MET A 148 8.16 -13.30 -9.12
N ASP A 149 6.94 -12.88 -9.41
CA ASP A 149 6.21 -13.27 -10.61
C ASP A 149 6.69 -12.47 -11.84
N SER A 150 6.14 -12.80 -13.01
CA SER A 150 6.54 -12.17 -14.26
C SER A 150 5.55 -11.15 -14.80
N GLY A 151 4.46 -10.83 -14.08
CA GLY A 151 3.46 -10.10 -14.81
C GLY A 151 2.37 -9.34 -14.07
N TRP A 152 1.53 -8.78 -14.91
CA TRP A 152 0.32 -8.07 -14.56
C TRP A 152 -0.85 -8.64 -15.33
N LYS A 153 -2.02 -8.72 -14.72
CA LYS A 153 -3.26 -9.11 -15.38
C LYS A 153 -4.14 -7.90 -15.66
N TYR A 154 -4.84 -7.95 -16.79
CA TYR A 154 -5.89 -6.99 -17.11
C TYR A 154 -7.23 -7.58 -16.73
N THR A 155 -7.88 -7.03 -15.72
CA THR A 155 -9.11 -7.57 -15.15
C THR A 155 -10.19 -6.51 -15.03
N TYR A 156 -11.45 -6.96 -15.10
CA TYR A 156 -12.61 -6.10 -14.96
C TYR A 156 -12.94 -5.85 -13.49
N ASP A 157 -12.98 -4.58 -13.11
CA ASP A 157 -13.44 -4.10 -11.81
C ASP A 157 -14.95 -3.83 -11.90
N LYS A 158 -15.75 -4.79 -11.47
CA LYS A 158 -17.21 -4.73 -11.54
C LYS A 158 -17.86 -3.63 -10.70
N TYR A 159 -17.15 -3.12 -9.70
CA TYR A 159 -17.70 -2.09 -8.80
C TYR A 159 -17.57 -0.68 -9.39
N ASN A 160 -16.53 -0.46 -10.19
CA ASN A 160 -16.27 0.81 -10.85
C ASN A 160 -16.57 0.79 -12.35
N ASP A 161 -16.99 -0.35 -12.90
CA ASP A 161 -17.28 -0.56 -14.33
C ASP A 161 -16.08 -0.19 -15.24
N VAL A 162 -14.87 -0.60 -14.83
CA VAL A 162 -13.65 -0.31 -15.58
C VAL A 162 -12.72 -1.52 -15.61
N TYR A 163 -11.90 -1.60 -16.65
CA TYR A 163 -10.80 -2.55 -16.68
C TYR A 163 -9.54 -1.94 -16.06
N ARG A 164 -8.84 -2.73 -15.25
CA ARG A 164 -7.63 -2.30 -14.56
C ARG A 164 -6.52 -3.34 -14.72
N TRP A 165 -5.30 -2.84 -14.79
CA TRP A 165 -4.12 -3.67 -14.62
C TRP A 165 -3.87 -3.90 -13.12
N VAL A 166 -3.66 -5.14 -12.75
CA VAL A 166 -3.41 -5.57 -11.36
C VAL A 166 -2.18 -6.47 -11.35
N PRO A 167 -1.24 -6.28 -10.40
CA PRO A 167 -0.09 -7.16 -10.28
C PRO A 167 -0.51 -8.58 -9.90
N LEU A 168 0.24 -9.58 -10.34
CA LEU A 168 -0.09 -11.00 -10.11
C LEU A 168 0.28 -11.52 -8.73
N ASN A 169 1.07 -10.78 -7.94
CA ASN A 169 1.56 -11.25 -6.65
C ASN A 169 0.47 -11.76 -5.70
N GLY A 170 -0.70 -11.12 -5.69
CA GLY A 170 -1.84 -11.57 -4.89
C GLY A 170 -2.42 -12.92 -5.35
N ASP A 171 -2.53 -13.12 -6.67
CA ASP A 171 -3.04 -14.40 -7.23
C ASP A 171 -2.04 -15.54 -6.97
N ILE A 172 -0.75 -15.27 -7.15
CA ILE A 172 0.30 -16.26 -6.92
C ILE A 172 0.39 -16.62 -5.43
N ALA A 173 0.30 -15.64 -4.54
CA ALA A 173 0.21 -15.90 -3.10
C ALA A 173 -1.03 -16.74 -2.75
N GLY A 174 -2.17 -16.45 -3.38
CA GLY A 174 -3.39 -17.25 -3.21
C GLY A 174 -3.30 -18.68 -3.75
N LEU A 175 -2.43 -18.93 -4.74
CA LEU A 175 -2.16 -20.29 -5.22
C LEU A 175 -1.17 -21.04 -4.30
N ALA A 176 -0.35 -20.32 -3.56
CA ALA A 176 0.62 -20.88 -2.63
C ALA A 176 0.01 -21.20 -1.26
N ALA A 177 -1.13 -20.58 -0.91
CA ALA A 177 -1.86 -20.84 0.32
C ALA A 177 -2.65 -22.14 0.26
#